data_20d3088e684974b7e65257b5b328c000
#
_entry.id   20d3088e684974b7e65257b5b328c000
#
_cell.length_a   1.000
_cell.length_b   1.000
_cell.length_c   1.000
_cell.angle_alpha   90.00
_cell.angle_beta   90.00
_cell.angle_gamma   90.00
#
_symmetry.space_group_name_H-M   'P 1'
#
loop_
_entity.id
_entity.type
_entity.pdbx_description
1 polymer ?
#
loop_
_entity_poly.entity_id
_entity_poly.type
_entity_poly.pdbx_seq_one_letter_code
_entity_poly.pdbx_strand_id
1 'polypeptide(L)'
;LFQIPQISYASTSAKLSDKSRYDYFARTVPPDFFQAKAMAEILRFFNWTYVSTVASEGDYGETGIEAFELEARARNICVATSEKVGRAMNRAAFEGVVRALLQKPSARVAVLFTRSEDARELLAASQRLNASFTWVASDGWGALESVVAGSEGAAEGAITIELASYPISDFASYFQSLDPWNNSR
;
A
#
# COMPACT_ATOMS: atom_id res chain seq x y z
N LEU A 1 0.17 32.08 -1.70
CA LEU A 1 0.34 30.76 -1.08
C LEU A 1 0.77 30.97 0.37
N PHE A 2 0.03 30.39 1.31
CA PHE A 2 0.36 30.49 2.73
C PHE A 2 1.61 29.61 2.99
N GLN A 3 2.68 30.22 3.49
CA GLN A 3 3.92 29.56 3.87
C GLN A 3 3.75 28.92 5.26
N ILE A 4 2.86 27.92 5.36
CA ILE A 4 2.56 27.26 6.61
C ILE A 4 3.30 25.91 6.64
N PRO A 5 4.17 25.64 7.64
CA PRO A 5 4.78 24.35 7.81
C PRO A 5 3.73 23.26 7.99
N GLN A 6 3.85 22.18 7.23
CA GLN A 6 2.99 21.00 7.31
C GLN A 6 3.84 19.78 7.65
N ILE A 7 3.49 19.09 8.73
CA ILE A 7 4.13 17.85 9.14
C ILE A 7 3.13 16.72 9.03
N SER A 8 3.48 15.64 8.29
CA SER A 8 2.64 14.47 8.12
C SER A 8 3.29 13.23 8.74
N TYR A 9 2.47 12.40 9.36
CA TYR A 9 2.87 11.10 9.92
C TYR A 9 2.53 9.92 9.00
N ALA A 10 1.84 10.15 7.87
CA ALA A 10 1.34 9.08 7.01
C ALA A 10 1.37 9.39 5.51
N SER A 11 1.81 10.57 5.09
CA SER A 11 1.88 10.93 3.67
C SER A 11 3.19 10.45 3.05
N THR A 12 3.18 9.30 2.45
CA THR A 12 4.37 8.58 1.96
C THR A 12 4.71 8.83 0.50
N SER A 13 3.78 9.39 -0.32
CA SER A 13 3.99 9.61 -1.75
C SER A 13 5.34 10.28 -2.06
N ALA A 14 6.08 9.71 -3.01
CA ALA A 14 7.38 10.22 -3.43
C ALA A 14 7.33 11.66 -4.00
N LYS A 15 6.19 12.08 -4.56
CA LYS A 15 5.99 13.44 -5.08
C LYS A 15 6.21 14.51 -4.02
N LEU A 16 5.86 14.24 -2.77
CA LEU A 16 6.03 15.17 -1.64
C LEU A 16 7.50 15.39 -1.24
N SER A 17 8.43 14.62 -1.80
CA SER A 17 9.87 14.81 -1.60
C SER A 17 10.47 15.92 -2.47
N ASP A 18 9.72 16.42 -3.45
CA ASP A 18 10.14 17.55 -4.30
C ASP A 18 10.06 18.87 -3.52
N LYS A 19 11.21 19.29 -2.99
CA LYS A 19 11.34 20.52 -2.20
C LYS A 19 11.21 21.81 -3.02
N SER A 20 11.28 21.73 -4.34
CA SER A 20 11.00 22.89 -5.20
C SER A 20 9.50 23.25 -5.21
N ARG A 21 8.63 22.27 -4.92
CA ARG A 21 7.17 22.41 -4.87
C ARG A 21 6.59 22.36 -3.47
N TYR A 22 7.23 21.62 -2.56
CA TYR A 22 6.74 21.32 -1.20
C TYR A 22 7.81 21.63 -0.14
N ASP A 23 8.39 22.84 -0.19
CA ASP A 23 9.47 23.29 0.71
C ASP A 23 9.02 23.34 2.18
N TYR A 24 7.73 23.65 2.42
CA TYR A 24 7.13 23.70 3.77
C TYR A 24 6.57 22.36 4.25
N PHE A 25 6.69 21.28 3.45
CA PHE A 25 6.24 19.96 3.84
C PHE A 25 7.38 19.15 4.51
N ALA A 26 7.08 18.55 5.65
CA ALA A 26 7.93 17.57 6.34
C ALA A 26 7.12 16.33 6.70
N ARG A 27 7.79 15.20 6.91
CA ARG A 27 7.14 13.96 7.32
C ARG A 27 8.03 13.15 8.27
N THR A 28 7.39 12.36 9.12
CA THR A 28 8.04 11.44 10.05
C THR A 28 8.11 10.00 9.53
N VAL A 29 7.59 9.77 8.31
CA VAL A 29 7.59 8.46 7.64
C VAL A 29 8.44 8.50 6.38
N PRO A 30 9.06 7.37 5.95
CA PRO A 30 9.84 7.32 4.73
C PRO A 30 8.94 7.46 3.47
N PRO A 31 9.49 7.89 2.34
CA PRO A 31 8.78 7.86 1.06
C PRO A 31 8.61 6.45 0.50
N ASP A 32 7.56 6.26 -0.31
CA ASP A 32 7.12 4.97 -0.85
C ASP A 32 8.16 4.19 -1.64
N PHE A 33 9.20 4.83 -2.17
CA PHE A 33 10.23 4.09 -2.89
C PHE A 33 10.99 3.09 -1.98
N PHE A 34 11.04 3.32 -0.66
CA PHE A 34 11.58 2.33 0.28
C PHE A 34 10.67 1.11 0.41
N GLN A 35 9.35 1.30 0.40
CA GLN A 35 8.40 0.20 0.37
C GLN A 35 8.51 -0.58 -0.94
N ALA A 36 8.55 0.11 -2.08
CA ALA A 36 8.73 -0.47 -3.39
C ALA A 36 10.00 -1.36 -3.47
N LYS A 37 11.10 -0.85 -2.94
CA LYS A 37 12.36 -1.61 -2.83
C LYS A 37 12.22 -2.84 -1.93
N ALA A 38 11.59 -2.70 -0.76
CA ALA A 38 11.36 -3.82 0.15
C ALA A 38 10.50 -4.92 -0.50
N MET A 39 9.41 -4.53 -1.20
CA MET A 39 8.56 -5.47 -1.92
C MET A 39 9.35 -6.22 -3.02
N ALA A 40 10.15 -5.52 -3.79
CA ALA A 40 10.99 -6.15 -4.82
C ALA A 40 12.04 -7.11 -4.22
N GLU A 41 12.60 -6.80 -3.03
CA GLU A 41 13.49 -7.71 -2.30
C GLU A 41 12.76 -8.94 -1.76
N ILE A 42 11.53 -8.79 -1.29
CA ILE A 42 10.67 -9.92 -0.87
C ILE A 42 10.45 -10.86 -2.07
N LEU A 43 10.05 -10.32 -3.21
CA LEU A 43 9.84 -11.12 -4.41
C LEU A 43 11.11 -11.84 -4.85
N ARG A 44 12.27 -11.16 -4.81
CA ARG A 44 13.57 -11.76 -5.10
C ARG A 44 13.91 -12.89 -4.12
N PHE A 45 13.67 -12.69 -2.84
CA PHE A 45 13.93 -13.70 -1.81
C PHE A 45 13.16 -14.99 -2.04
N PHE A 46 11.87 -14.88 -2.43
CA PHE A 46 11.04 -16.03 -2.76
C PHE A 46 11.19 -16.53 -4.20
N ASN A 47 12.07 -15.92 -5.00
CA ASN A 47 12.25 -16.22 -6.43
C ASN A 47 10.97 -16.05 -7.25
N TRP A 48 10.14 -15.06 -6.90
CA TRP A 48 8.92 -14.70 -7.64
C TRP A 48 9.27 -13.70 -8.74
N THR A 49 9.52 -14.19 -9.93
CA THR A 49 10.04 -13.39 -11.05
C THR A 49 8.98 -12.95 -12.04
N TYR A 50 7.72 -13.38 -11.86
CA TYR A 50 6.60 -13.02 -12.73
C TYR A 50 5.37 -12.72 -11.89
N VAL A 51 4.98 -11.46 -11.81
CA VAL A 51 3.99 -10.93 -10.89
C VAL A 51 3.00 -9.99 -11.59
N SER A 52 1.84 -9.78 -11.02
CA SER A 52 0.90 -8.74 -11.44
C SER A 52 0.92 -7.58 -10.45
N THR A 53 0.49 -6.38 -10.88
CA THR A 53 0.41 -5.21 -10.00
C THR A 53 -0.99 -4.63 -10.00
N VAL A 54 -1.41 -4.04 -8.88
CA VAL A 54 -2.65 -3.26 -8.77
C VAL A 54 -2.38 -1.97 -8.00
N ALA A 55 -2.78 -0.85 -8.59
CA ALA A 55 -2.66 0.49 -8.00
C ALA A 55 -4.03 1.08 -7.68
N SER A 56 -4.19 1.73 -6.52
CA SER A 56 -5.27 2.69 -6.37
C SER A 56 -5.03 3.92 -7.25
N GLU A 57 -6.05 4.45 -7.87
CA GLU A 57 -5.97 5.73 -8.59
C GLU A 57 -5.49 6.85 -7.67
N GLY A 58 -4.62 7.70 -8.22
CA GLY A 58 -4.02 8.84 -7.57
C GLY A 58 -2.56 8.64 -7.20
N ASP A 59 -1.98 9.71 -6.65
CA ASP A 59 -0.54 9.84 -6.48
C ASP A 59 0.10 8.70 -5.67
N TYR A 60 -0.58 8.21 -4.62
CA TYR A 60 -0.05 7.13 -3.78
C TYR A 60 0.12 5.82 -4.57
N GLY A 61 -0.97 5.30 -5.13
CA GLY A 61 -0.94 4.00 -5.81
C GLY A 61 -0.10 4.04 -7.09
N GLU A 62 -0.27 5.08 -7.91
CA GLU A 62 0.40 5.18 -9.21
C GLU A 62 1.91 5.36 -9.04
N THR A 63 2.36 6.30 -8.21
CA THR A 63 3.80 6.50 -7.98
C THR A 63 4.45 5.35 -7.23
N GLY A 64 3.67 4.66 -6.35
CA GLY A 64 4.13 3.47 -5.66
C GLY A 64 4.41 2.32 -6.62
N ILE A 65 3.49 2.04 -7.55
CA ILE A 65 3.69 1.00 -8.58
C ILE A 65 4.80 1.40 -9.57
N GLU A 66 4.88 2.67 -10.00
CA GLU A 66 6.00 3.13 -10.83
C GLU A 66 7.36 2.88 -10.18
N ALA A 67 7.49 3.22 -8.88
CA ALA A 67 8.70 2.95 -8.11
C ALA A 67 8.98 1.45 -7.99
N PHE A 68 7.93 0.64 -7.74
CA PHE A 68 8.06 -0.82 -7.69
C PHE A 68 8.54 -1.40 -9.03
N GLU A 69 7.98 -0.96 -10.15
CA GLU A 69 8.37 -1.46 -11.49
C GLU A 69 9.83 -1.16 -11.82
N LEU A 70 10.36 0.00 -11.38
CA LEU A 70 11.78 0.32 -11.53
C LEU A 70 12.65 -0.67 -10.74
N GLU A 71 12.30 -0.93 -9.48
CA GLU A 71 13.02 -1.86 -8.61
C GLU A 71 12.89 -3.33 -9.10
N ALA A 72 11.73 -3.70 -9.63
CA ALA A 72 11.45 -5.01 -10.20
C ALA A 72 12.32 -5.28 -11.44
N ARG A 73 12.38 -4.32 -12.37
CA ARG A 73 13.22 -4.42 -13.58
C ARG A 73 14.70 -4.61 -13.23
N ALA A 74 15.21 -3.87 -12.22
CA ALA A 74 16.59 -3.99 -11.76
C ALA A 74 16.91 -5.38 -11.18
N ARG A 75 15.88 -6.17 -10.82
CA ARG A 75 15.99 -7.51 -10.23
C ARG A 75 15.50 -8.63 -11.14
N ASN A 76 15.27 -8.34 -12.43
CA ASN A 76 14.74 -9.28 -13.43
C ASN A 76 13.37 -9.86 -13.03
N ILE A 77 12.54 -9.06 -12.38
CA ILE A 77 11.13 -9.37 -12.07
C ILE A 77 10.27 -8.75 -13.18
N CYS A 78 9.48 -9.58 -13.85
CA CYS A 78 8.59 -9.15 -14.92
C CYS A 78 7.16 -8.91 -14.39
N VAL A 79 6.55 -7.81 -14.84
CA VAL A 79 5.14 -7.51 -14.56
C VAL A 79 4.28 -8.07 -15.69
N ALA A 80 3.36 -8.96 -15.34
CA ALA A 80 2.47 -9.68 -16.26
C ALA A 80 1.30 -8.82 -16.73
N THR A 81 0.70 -8.09 -15.79
CA THR A 81 -0.36 -7.10 -16.01
C THR A 81 -0.33 -6.07 -14.89
N SER A 82 -0.76 -4.87 -15.20
CA SER A 82 -0.85 -3.75 -14.27
C SER A 82 -2.27 -3.20 -14.32
N GLU A 83 -3.00 -3.33 -13.22
CA GLU A 83 -4.40 -2.93 -13.11
C GLU A 83 -4.54 -1.72 -12.20
N LYS A 84 -5.62 -0.95 -12.39
CA LYS A 84 -5.95 0.19 -11.54
C LYS A 84 -7.32 0.03 -10.92
N VAL A 85 -7.47 0.50 -9.69
CA VAL A 85 -8.74 0.56 -8.97
C VAL A 85 -9.03 1.98 -8.52
N GLY A 86 -10.27 2.41 -8.73
CA GLY A 86 -10.72 3.76 -8.43
C GLY A 86 -11.85 3.81 -7.40
N ARG A 87 -12.01 4.96 -6.76
CA ARG A 87 -13.04 5.16 -5.70
C ARG A 87 -14.48 4.94 -6.16
N ALA A 88 -14.75 5.12 -7.45
CA ALA A 88 -16.09 4.97 -8.02
C ALA A 88 -16.37 3.55 -8.54
N MET A 89 -15.43 2.62 -8.37
CA MET A 89 -15.60 1.25 -8.84
C MET A 89 -16.65 0.53 -8.00
N ASN A 90 -17.57 -0.14 -8.69
CA ASN A 90 -18.53 -1.03 -8.06
C ASN A 90 -17.97 -2.46 -7.95
N ARG A 91 -18.71 -3.33 -7.29
CA ARG A 91 -18.39 -4.74 -7.10
C ARG A 91 -17.99 -5.45 -8.41
N ALA A 92 -18.75 -5.25 -9.48
CA ALA A 92 -18.47 -5.91 -10.77
C ALA A 92 -17.15 -5.43 -11.40
N ALA A 93 -16.77 -4.17 -11.19
CA ALA A 93 -15.53 -3.62 -11.68
C ALA A 93 -14.32 -4.24 -10.91
N PHE A 94 -14.38 -4.41 -9.59
CA PHE A 94 -13.35 -5.13 -8.82
C PHE A 94 -13.23 -6.60 -9.26
N GLU A 95 -14.36 -7.27 -9.52
CA GLU A 95 -14.34 -8.62 -10.10
C GLU A 95 -13.70 -8.64 -11.50
N GLY A 96 -13.89 -7.58 -12.29
CA GLY A 96 -13.20 -7.39 -13.57
C GLY A 96 -11.69 -7.35 -13.44
N VAL A 97 -11.18 -6.60 -12.45
CA VAL A 97 -9.74 -6.56 -12.13
C VAL A 97 -9.22 -7.95 -11.76
N VAL A 98 -9.91 -8.66 -10.88
CA VAL A 98 -9.50 -10.03 -10.50
C VAL A 98 -9.51 -10.98 -11.69
N ARG A 99 -10.50 -10.87 -12.59
CA ARG A 99 -10.51 -11.67 -13.85
C ARG A 99 -9.34 -11.33 -14.76
N ALA A 100 -8.92 -10.04 -14.84
CA ALA A 100 -7.75 -9.64 -15.60
C ALA A 100 -6.47 -10.27 -15.03
N LEU A 101 -6.30 -10.29 -13.70
CA LEU A 101 -5.20 -10.98 -13.04
C LEU A 101 -5.21 -12.49 -13.37
N LEU A 102 -6.37 -13.14 -13.35
CA LEU A 102 -6.52 -14.58 -13.66
C LEU A 102 -6.17 -14.94 -15.11
N GLN A 103 -6.19 -13.96 -16.05
CA GLN A 103 -5.73 -14.20 -17.42
C GLN A 103 -4.22 -14.46 -17.52
N LYS A 104 -3.50 -14.25 -16.42
CA LYS A 104 -2.06 -14.50 -16.30
C LYS A 104 -1.79 -15.61 -15.28
N PRO A 105 -2.13 -16.86 -15.58
CA PRO A 105 -2.15 -17.97 -14.60
C PRO A 105 -0.78 -18.29 -13.97
N SER A 106 0.31 -17.89 -14.64
CA SER A 106 1.67 -18.05 -14.11
C SER A 106 2.08 -16.90 -13.16
N ALA A 107 1.37 -15.75 -13.18
CA ALA A 107 1.61 -14.63 -12.28
C ALA A 107 0.72 -14.76 -11.03
N ARG A 108 1.09 -15.68 -10.13
CA ARG A 108 0.31 -15.97 -8.93
C ARG A 108 0.51 -14.98 -7.78
N VAL A 109 1.48 -14.09 -7.91
CA VAL A 109 1.74 -13.03 -6.94
C VAL A 109 1.17 -11.72 -7.46
N ALA A 110 0.40 -11.02 -6.65
CA ALA A 110 -0.14 -9.71 -6.94
C ALA A 110 0.43 -8.67 -5.95
N VAL A 111 1.12 -7.67 -6.50
CA VAL A 111 1.70 -6.56 -5.74
C VAL A 111 0.71 -5.41 -5.69
N LEU A 112 0.38 -4.96 -4.49
CA LEU A 112 -0.63 -3.93 -4.25
C LEU A 112 -0.01 -2.64 -3.69
N PHE A 113 -0.21 -1.54 -4.39
CA PHE A 113 -0.12 -0.19 -3.83
C PHE A 113 -1.52 0.41 -3.80
N THR A 114 -2.30 0.01 -2.81
CA THR A 114 -3.72 0.35 -2.73
C THR A 114 -4.08 0.91 -1.37
N ARG A 115 -5.14 1.71 -1.34
CA ARG A 115 -5.78 2.08 -0.07
C ARG A 115 -6.40 0.85 0.56
N SER A 116 -6.63 0.92 1.86
CA SER A 116 -7.25 -0.17 2.65
C SER A 116 -8.61 -0.61 2.11
N GLU A 117 -9.45 0.34 1.71
CA GLU A 117 -10.77 0.07 1.15
C GLU A 117 -10.70 -0.70 -0.17
N ASP A 118 -9.75 -0.31 -1.05
CA ASP A 118 -9.55 -0.94 -2.34
C ASP A 118 -8.96 -2.36 -2.18
N ALA A 119 -8.02 -2.55 -1.26
CA ALA A 119 -7.48 -3.88 -0.91
C ALA A 119 -8.59 -4.81 -0.40
N ARG A 120 -9.44 -4.33 0.50
CA ARG A 120 -10.58 -5.07 1.01
C ARG A 120 -11.53 -5.52 -0.10
N GLU A 121 -11.89 -4.64 -1.03
CA GLU A 121 -12.77 -4.98 -2.14
C GLU A 121 -12.13 -5.99 -3.11
N LEU A 122 -10.80 -5.90 -3.34
CA LEU A 122 -10.06 -6.88 -4.13
C LEU A 122 -10.08 -8.27 -3.48
N LEU A 123 -9.85 -8.36 -2.17
CA LEU A 123 -9.94 -9.62 -1.43
C LEU A 123 -11.35 -10.21 -1.50
N ALA A 124 -12.36 -9.39 -1.28
CA ALA A 124 -13.76 -9.82 -1.38
C ALA A 124 -14.11 -10.28 -2.80
N ALA A 125 -13.60 -9.62 -3.84
CA ALA A 125 -13.79 -10.05 -5.23
C ALA A 125 -13.07 -11.38 -5.51
N SER A 126 -11.86 -11.55 -5.00
CA SER A 126 -11.09 -12.80 -5.13
C SER A 126 -11.80 -13.97 -4.47
N GLN A 127 -12.33 -13.78 -3.27
CA GLN A 127 -13.11 -14.78 -2.57
C GLN A 127 -14.36 -15.19 -3.37
N ARG A 128 -15.11 -14.22 -3.90
CA ARG A 128 -16.31 -14.50 -4.72
C ARG A 128 -16.00 -15.28 -5.99
N LEU A 129 -14.84 -15.03 -6.59
CA LEU A 129 -14.39 -15.70 -7.80
C LEU A 129 -13.60 -16.98 -7.54
N ASN A 130 -13.46 -17.38 -6.26
CA ASN A 130 -12.62 -18.49 -5.83
C ASN A 130 -11.20 -18.39 -6.43
N ALA A 131 -10.67 -17.16 -6.50
CA ALA A 131 -9.35 -16.87 -7.02
C ALA A 131 -8.32 -16.87 -5.88
N SER A 132 -7.18 -17.50 -6.10
CA SER A 132 -6.09 -17.58 -5.13
C SER A 132 -4.86 -16.88 -5.67
N PHE A 133 -4.40 -15.88 -4.90
CA PHE A 133 -3.17 -15.13 -5.15
C PHE A 133 -2.35 -15.06 -3.86
N THR A 134 -1.03 -14.98 -3.98
CA THR A 134 -0.19 -14.48 -2.90
C THR A 134 -0.11 -12.95 -3.03
N TRP A 135 -0.62 -12.26 -2.05
CA TRP A 135 -0.63 -10.79 -2.05
C TRP A 135 0.64 -10.26 -1.41
N VAL A 136 1.27 -9.29 -2.06
CA VAL A 136 2.36 -8.49 -1.47
C VAL A 136 1.89 -7.04 -1.46
N ALA A 137 1.59 -6.50 -0.30
CA ALA A 137 0.89 -5.22 -0.19
C ALA A 137 1.68 -4.15 0.58
N SER A 138 1.44 -2.90 0.20
CA SER A 138 1.98 -1.71 0.84
C SER A 138 1.32 -1.43 2.19
N ASP A 139 1.79 -0.39 2.88
CA ASP A 139 1.28 0.10 4.16
C ASP A 139 -0.21 0.52 4.13
N GLY A 140 -0.77 0.74 2.94
CA GLY A 140 -2.21 0.97 2.80
C GLY A 140 -3.08 -0.23 3.22
N TRP A 141 -2.54 -1.45 3.18
CA TRP A 141 -3.10 -2.62 3.86
C TRP A 141 -2.46 -2.78 5.25
N GLY A 142 -1.12 -2.83 5.30
CA GLY A 142 -0.35 -2.92 6.53
C GLY A 142 -0.85 -4.04 7.45
N ALA A 143 -1.09 -3.71 8.72
CA ALA A 143 -1.61 -4.61 9.74
C ALA A 143 -3.13 -4.40 10.01
N LEU A 144 -3.87 -3.79 9.09
CA LEU A 144 -5.29 -3.46 9.29
C LEU A 144 -6.19 -4.70 9.18
N GLU A 145 -6.69 -5.19 10.30
CA GLU A 145 -7.63 -6.31 10.37
C GLU A 145 -8.91 -6.06 9.53
N SER A 146 -9.34 -4.80 9.44
CA SER A 146 -10.52 -4.41 8.65
C SER A 146 -10.39 -4.72 7.16
N VAL A 147 -9.16 -4.85 6.63
CA VAL A 147 -8.91 -5.20 5.23
C VAL A 147 -9.24 -6.66 4.95
N VAL A 148 -8.93 -7.55 5.89
CA VAL A 148 -9.11 -9.00 5.73
C VAL A 148 -10.48 -9.48 6.21
N ALA A 149 -11.17 -8.68 7.02
CA ALA A 149 -12.43 -9.06 7.65
C ALA A 149 -13.48 -9.56 6.64
N GLY A 150 -13.91 -10.82 6.78
CA GLY A 150 -14.86 -11.50 5.90
C GLY A 150 -14.26 -12.05 4.60
N SER A 151 -12.92 -11.94 4.43
CA SER A 151 -12.19 -12.47 3.26
C SER A 151 -10.86 -13.09 3.67
N GLU A 152 -10.78 -13.66 4.88
CA GLU A 152 -9.56 -14.17 5.50
C GLU A 152 -8.91 -15.26 4.64
N GLY A 153 -9.71 -16.15 4.05
CA GLY A 153 -9.23 -17.20 3.17
C GLY A 153 -8.58 -16.67 1.87
N ALA A 154 -9.06 -15.52 1.36
CA ALA A 154 -8.46 -14.89 0.19
C ALA A 154 -7.17 -14.13 0.53
N ALA A 155 -6.96 -13.79 1.80
CA ALA A 155 -5.79 -13.09 2.32
C ALA A 155 -4.72 -14.06 2.86
N GLU A 156 -4.99 -15.36 2.93
CA GLU A 156 -4.05 -16.33 3.49
C GLU A 156 -2.72 -16.31 2.74
N GLY A 157 -1.62 -16.23 3.50
CA GLY A 157 -0.27 -16.14 2.93
C GLY A 157 0.13 -14.77 2.39
N ALA A 158 -0.68 -13.74 2.59
CA ALA A 158 -0.31 -12.38 2.22
C ALA A 158 0.89 -11.87 3.02
N ILE A 159 1.74 -11.08 2.36
CA ILE A 159 2.87 -10.37 2.98
C ILE A 159 2.61 -8.89 2.85
N THR A 160 2.56 -8.18 3.96
CA THR A 160 2.30 -6.73 3.96
C THR A 160 3.49 -5.96 4.51
N ILE A 161 3.68 -4.73 4.01
CA ILE A 161 4.64 -3.79 4.56
C ILE A 161 3.92 -2.96 5.62
N GLU A 162 4.57 -2.77 6.76
CA GLU A 162 4.12 -1.86 7.80
C GLU A 162 5.24 -0.89 8.14
N LEU A 163 4.88 0.36 8.38
CA LEU A 163 5.83 1.39 8.80
C LEU A 163 6.24 1.11 10.25
N ALA A 164 7.53 0.95 10.48
CA ALA A 164 8.03 0.72 11.83
C ALA A 164 7.71 1.91 12.74
N SER A 165 7.08 1.63 13.87
CA SER A 165 6.83 2.58 14.93
C SER A 165 7.39 2.05 16.25
N TYR A 166 7.95 2.95 17.03
CA TYR A 166 8.49 2.63 18.35
C TYR A 166 7.69 3.37 19.42
N PRO A 167 7.35 2.72 20.54
CA PRO A 167 6.67 3.38 21.64
C PRO A 167 7.57 4.47 22.24
N ILE A 168 7.00 5.66 22.42
CA ILE A 168 7.65 6.79 23.09
C ILE A 168 6.99 6.93 24.45
N SER A 169 7.62 6.38 25.51
CA SER A 169 7.09 6.32 26.87
C SER A 169 6.69 7.70 27.42
N ASP A 170 7.54 8.70 27.18
CA ASP A 170 7.31 10.06 27.64
C ASP A 170 6.09 10.70 26.96
N PHE A 171 5.93 10.43 25.65
CA PHE A 171 4.75 10.88 24.92
C PHE A 171 3.47 10.17 25.40
N ALA A 172 3.53 8.86 25.64
CA ALA A 172 2.39 8.11 26.15
C ALA A 172 1.93 8.64 27.50
N SER A 173 2.88 8.89 28.42
CA SER A 173 2.61 9.47 29.74
C SER A 173 2.02 10.89 29.62
N TYR A 174 2.61 11.72 28.78
CA TYR A 174 2.10 13.07 28.46
C TYR A 174 0.69 13.00 27.91
N PHE A 175 0.44 12.19 26.89
CA PHE A 175 -0.85 12.08 26.22
C PHE A 175 -1.95 11.59 27.18
N GLN A 176 -1.65 10.60 28.03
CA GLN A 176 -2.58 10.10 29.05
C GLN A 176 -2.89 11.12 30.14
N SER A 177 -2.01 12.09 30.38
CA SER A 177 -2.21 13.15 31.36
C SER A 177 -3.10 14.29 30.84
N LEU A 178 -3.40 14.33 29.53
CA LEU A 178 -4.24 15.36 28.93
C LEU A 178 -5.72 15.02 29.16
N ASP A 179 -6.47 15.98 29.64
CA ASP A 179 -7.92 15.94 29.72
C ASP A 179 -8.50 17.29 29.25
N PRO A 180 -9.82 17.38 29.00
CA PRO A 180 -10.45 18.63 28.52
C PRO A 180 -10.25 19.83 29.44
N TRP A 181 -9.92 19.61 30.70
CA TRP A 181 -9.77 20.65 31.72
C TRP A 181 -8.28 21.02 31.96
N ASN A 182 -7.37 20.13 31.61
CA ASN A 182 -5.94 20.28 31.82
C ASN A 182 -5.17 20.37 30.50
N ASN A 183 -5.81 20.89 29.46
CA ASN A 183 -5.21 21.12 28.14
C ASN A 183 -5.01 22.62 27.93
N SER A 184 -4.10 23.21 28.70
CA SER A 184 -3.77 24.61 28.60
C SER A 184 -2.77 24.88 27.48
N ARG A 185 -3.27 25.00 26.24
CA ARG A 185 -2.59 25.66 25.12
C ARG A 185 -3.55 26.49 24.30
#